data_0e63c60100a2a0c282fb85bcd9715ff2
#
_entry.id   0e63c60100a2a0c282fb85bcd9715ff2
#
_cell.length_a   1.000
_cell.length_b   1.000
_cell.length_c   1.000
_cell.angle_alpha   90.00
_cell.angle_beta   90.00
_cell.angle_gamma   90.00
#
_symmetry.space_group_name_H-M   'P 1'
#
loop_
_entity.id
_entity.type
_entity.pdbx_description
1 polymer ?
#
loop_
_entity_poly.entity_id
_entity_poly.type
_entity_poly.pdbx_seq_one_letter_code
_entity_poly.pdbx_strand_id
1 'polypeptide(L)'
;MLHRSHEPTSNTPYDMVCVIHLRAAKTFSFNTAFLKTAHLFQSVVQQVAVQLQYICFMRYIQVTIKDIARELGISPSTVSRALKDHPDISPETKKAVNALAEKLNYQPNIVALSLRQSKTNTIGVIIPEIVHFFFSTVISGIEDVAYSAGYNVILAQSNESLQREKTDIKALFNSRVDGMLMSISRETTNFDHIEAILSKGVPIVFFDRVHNSPQSSKVIVDDFEGAKEATLHLIEQGCKRIAHLEGPPNLVISKQRLEGYKTALNQHKMPIHPELIVSCPSGTIEEGKEATEKLMALKNPPDGIFSTNDPAAMGAMQAIKEKGLKIPKDIAVAGFSNWFFSSLMDPPLTTVDQPGFEMGQEAARLLIRHIEMKDKDNAELTSETKILKTRLIVRASSLKKK
;
A
#
# COMPACT_ATOMS: atom_id res chain seq x y z
N MET A 1 -57.09 20.50 -35.67
CA MET A 1 -56.42 19.49 -36.50
C MET A 1 -55.01 20.06 -36.85
N LEU A 2 -54.00 19.65 -36.16
CA LEU A 2 -52.60 20.00 -36.48
C LEU A 2 -51.74 18.82 -36.11
N HIS A 3 -51.22 18.16 -37.12
CA HIS A 3 -50.25 17.07 -37.02
C HIS A 3 -48.95 17.59 -36.38
N ARG A 4 -48.50 17.00 -35.29
CA ARG A 4 -47.13 17.10 -34.78
C ARG A 4 -46.33 15.93 -35.33
N SER A 5 -45.36 16.24 -36.16
CA SER A 5 -44.30 15.34 -36.62
C SER A 5 -43.29 15.12 -35.47
N HIS A 6 -43.05 13.88 -35.13
CA HIS A 6 -41.95 13.48 -34.23
C HIS A 6 -40.62 13.52 -34.99
N GLU A 7 -39.70 14.34 -34.54
CA GLU A 7 -38.27 14.22 -34.87
C GLU A 7 -37.60 13.18 -33.98
N PRO A 8 -36.76 12.31 -34.54
CA PRO A 8 -35.99 11.37 -33.70
C PRO A 8 -34.71 12.06 -33.23
N THR A 9 -34.57 12.20 -31.91
CA THR A 9 -33.31 12.58 -31.25
C THR A 9 -32.40 11.35 -31.14
N SER A 10 -31.43 11.23 -32.04
CA SER A 10 -30.26 10.35 -31.84
C SER A 10 -28.98 11.19 -31.97
N ASN A 11 -28.51 11.71 -30.84
CA ASN A 11 -27.19 12.29 -30.72
C ASN A 11 -26.16 11.14 -30.56
N THR A 12 -25.63 10.64 -31.66
CA THR A 12 -24.43 9.83 -31.66
C THR A 12 -23.24 10.66 -32.13
N PRO A 13 -22.01 10.43 -31.64
CA PRO A 13 -20.82 11.18 -32.06
C PRO A 13 -20.51 11.12 -33.56
N TYR A 14 -21.21 10.28 -34.31
CA TYR A 14 -21.05 10.10 -35.78
C TYR A 14 -21.64 11.24 -36.61
N ASP A 15 -22.67 11.93 -36.12
CA ASP A 15 -23.33 13.00 -36.88
C ASP A 15 -22.50 14.29 -36.89
N MET A 16 -21.62 14.51 -35.93
CA MET A 16 -20.79 15.73 -35.86
C MET A 16 -19.64 15.76 -36.86
N VAL A 17 -19.12 14.59 -37.29
CA VAL A 17 -18.02 14.50 -38.26
C VAL A 17 -18.53 14.72 -39.71
N CYS A 18 -19.76 14.33 -40.00
CA CYS A 18 -20.37 14.50 -41.33
C CYS A 18 -20.76 15.93 -41.62
N VAL A 19 -21.15 16.72 -40.60
CA VAL A 19 -21.62 18.11 -40.78
C VAL A 19 -20.46 19.09 -41.03
N ILE A 20 -19.26 18.80 -40.55
CA ILE A 20 -18.08 19.64 -40.77
C ILE A 20 -17.57 19.53 -42.22
N HIS A 21 -17.75 18.38 -42.87
CA HIS A 21 -17.27 18.16 -44.26
C HIS A 21 -18.11 18.83 -45.35
N LEU A 22 -19.38 19.15 -45.12
CA LEU A 22 -20.27 19.73 -46.10
C LEU A 22 -20.28 21.28 -46.16
N ARG A 23 -19.71 21.95 -45.16
CA ARG A 23 -19.64 23.44 -45.14
C ARG A 23 -18.35 24.03 -45.71
N ALA A 24 -17.27 23.22 -45.86
CA ALA A 24 -16.00 23.73 -46.41
C ALA A 24 -15.88 23.72 -47.93
N ALA A 25 -16.84 23.15 -48.67
CA ALA A 25 -16.74 22.92 -50.12
C ALA A 25 -17.35 24.03 -51.01
N LYS A 26 -17.81 25.16 -50.46
CA LYS A 26 -18.55 26.17 -51.25
C LYS A 26 -17.86 27.50 -51.56
N THR A 27 -16.64 27.71 -51.17
CA THR A 27 -15.89 28.91 -51.56
C THR A 27 -14.42 28.60 -51.72
N PHE A 28 -13.96 28.33 -52.94
CA PHE A 28 -12.64 28.77 -53.41
C PHE A 28 -12.35 28.15 -54.79
N SER A 29 -12.22 29.01 -55.82
CA SER A 29 -11.66 28.69 -57.13
C SER A 29 -10.15 28.54 -56.98
N PHE A 30 -9.60 27.35 -57.23
CA PHE A 30 -8.15 27.13 -57.11
C PHE A 30 -7.52 26.33 -58.26
N ASN A 31 -6.31 26.72 -58.57
CA ASN A 31 -5.35 26.27 -59.58
C ASN A 31 -5.08 24.75 -59.51
N THR A 32 -4.86 24.10 -60.70
CA THR A 32 -4.70 22.64 -60.90
C THR A 32 -3.63 21.94 -60.04
N ALA A 33 -2.64 22.67 -59.51
CA ALA A 33 -1.66 22.14 -58.58
C ALA A 33 -2.23 21.88 -57.15
N PHE A 34 -3.21 22.68 -56.73
CA PHE A 34 -3.88 22.53 -55.44
C PHE A 34 -4.84 21.33 -55.41
N LEU A 35 -5.43 20.98 -56.54
CA LEU A 35 -6.30 19.81 -56.68
C LEU A 35 -5.54 18.49 -56.53
N LYS A 36 -4.30 18.41 -56.99
CA LYS A 36 -3.46 17.22 -56.80
C LYS A 36 -3.04 17.02 -55.34
N THR A 37 -2.69 18.09 -54.61
CA THR A 37 -2.38 18.01 -53.17
C THR A 37 -3.62 17.75 -52.33
N ALA A 38 -4.79 18.27 -52.69
CA ALA A 38 -6.06 17.97 -52.02
C ALA A 38 -6.46 16.49 -52.18
N HIS A 39 -6.26 15.90 -53.37
CA HIS A 39 -6.50 14.45 -53.58
C HIS A 39 -5.53 13.56 -52.78
N LEU A 40 -4.25 13.94 -52.69
CA LEU A 40 -3.28 13.20 -51.85
C LEU A 40 -3.65 13.30 -50.35
N PHE A 41 -4.03 14.48 -49.89
CA PHE A 41 -4.45 14.69 -48.50
C PHE A 41 -5.74 13.94 -48.21
N GLN A 42 -6.71 13.91 -49.11
CA GLN A 42 -7.94 13.14 -48.94
C GLN A 42 -7.69 11.62 -48.90
N SER A 43 -6.77 11.10 -49.71
CA SER A 43 -6.39 9.69 -49.70
C SER A 43 -5.66 9.29 -48.38
N VAL A 44 -4.77 10.15 -47.86
CA VAL A 44 -4.09 9.95 -46.62
C VAL A 44 -5.06 10.00 -45.41
N VAL A 45 -5.98 10.97 -45.40
CA VAL A 45 -7.02 11.09 -44.36
C VAL A 45 -7.95 9.88 -44.39
N GLN A 46 -8.31 9.40 -45.59
CA GLN A 46 -9.15 8.20 -45.75
C GLN A 46 -8.41 6.93 -45.30
N GLN A 47 -7.13 6.81 -45.58
CA GLN A 47 -6.28 5.70 -45.12
C GLN A 47 -6.09 5.73 -43.63
N VAL A 48 -5.85 6.90 -43.02
CA VAL A 48 -5.77 7.08 -41.55
C VAL A 48 -7.12 6.82 -40.90
N ALA A 49 -8.23 7.25 -41.48
CA ALA A 49 -9.58 6.99 -40.97
C ALA A 49 -9.92 5.50 -41.01
N VAL A 50 -9.57 4.79 -42.09
CA VAL A 50 -9.71 3.33 -42.19
C VAL A 50 -8.81 2.62 -41.16
N GLN A 51 -7.59 3.10 -40.93
CA GLN A 51 -6.67 2.54 -39.94
C GLN A 51 -7.12 2.81 -38.50
N LEU A 52 -7.64 3.99 -38.23
CA LEU A 52 -8.30 4.34 -36.97
C LEU A 52 -9.60 3.55 -36.77
N GLN A 53 -10.37 3.29 -37.77
CA GLN A 53 -11.56 2.45 -37.74
C GLN A 53 -11.20 0.99 -37.53
N TYR A 54 -10.08 0.49 -38.06
CA TYR A 54 -9.52 -0.82 -37.79
C TYR A 54 -9.01 -0.93 -36.32
N ILE A 55 -8.36 0.12 -35.82
CA ILE A 55 -7.90 0.20 -34.42
C ILE A 55 -9.10 0.33 -33.45
N CYS A 56 -10.12 1.07 -33.81
CA CYS A 56 -11.34 1.23 -33.01
C CYS A 56 -12.25 -0.01 -33.09
N PHE A 57 -12.20 -0.78 -34.17
CA PHE A 57 -12.91 -2.06 -34.33
C PHE A 57 -12.16 -3.24 -33.74
N MET A 58 -10.89 -3.09 -33.38
CA MET A 58 -10.22 -3.96 -32.42
C MET A 58 -10.77 -3.66 -31.02
N ARG A 59 -12.07 -3.81 -30.80
CA ARG A 59 -12.55 -4.28 -29.51
C ARG A 59 -11.69 -5.50 -29.20
N TYR A 60 -11.02 -5.48 -28.07
CA TYR A 60 -10.30 -6.61 -27.53
C TYR A 60 -11.29 -7.78 -27.45
N ILE A 61 -11.44 -8.49 -28.58
CA ILE A 61 -12.24 -9.71 -28.61
C ILE A 61 -11.38 -10.75 -27.90
N GLN A 62 -11.54 -10.78 -26.57
CA GLN A 62 -10.89 -11.78 -25.77
C GLN A 62 -11.39 -13.14 -26.24
N VAL A 63 -10.51 -13.91 -26.85
CA VAL A 63 -10.79 -15.28 -27.27
C VAL A 63 -11.30 -16.07 -26.07
N THR A 64 -12.38 -16.81 -26.25
CA THR A 64 -13.03 -17.57 -25.19
C THR A 64 -12.83 -19.07 -25.39
N ILE A 65 -13.04 -19.86 -24.32
CA ILE A 65 -13.11 -21.32 -24.41
C ILE A 65 -14.10 -21.78 -25.48
N LYS A 66 -15.21 -21.05 -25.69
CA LYS A 66 -16.23 -21.37 -26.69
C LYS A 66 -15.70 -21.20 -28.12
N ASP A 67 -14.77 -20.28 -28.35
CA ASP A 67 -14.19 -20.07 -29.68
C ASP A 67 -13.23 -21.20 -30.01
N ILE A 68 -12.37 -21.61 -29.07
CA ILE A 68 -11.50 -22.81 -29.22
C ILE A 68 -12.36 -24.07 -29.45
N ALA A 69 -13.42 -24.23 -28.68
CA ALA A 69 -14.31 -25.37 -28.79
C ALA A 69 -14.98 -25.46 -30.17
N ARG A 70 -15.41 -24.31 -30.71
CA ARG A 70 -16.02 -24.20 -32.05
C ARG A 70 -15.02 -24.56 -33.14
N GLU A 71 -13.79 -24.06 -33.05
CA GLU A 71 -12.75 -24.31 -34.09
C GLU A 71 -12.27 -25.74 -34.09
N LEU A 72 -12.23 -26.42 -32.93
CA LEU A 72 -11.83 -27.85 -32.86
C LEU A 72 -13.00 -28.84 -32.92
N GLY A 73 -14.27 -28.37 -33.03
CA GLY A 73 -15.43 -29.24 -33.07
C GLY A 73 -15.67 -30.07 -31.79
N ILE A 74 -15.21 -29.58 -30.62
CA ILE A 74 -15.33 -30.25 -29.33
C ILE A 74 -16.13 -29.41 -28.34
N SER A 75 -16.51 -30.00 -27.20
CA SER A 75 -17.27 -29.27 -26.18
C SER A 75 -16.39 -28.27 -25.41
N PRO A 76 -16.94 -27.13 -24.93
CA PRO A 76 -16.20 -26.20 -24.06
C PRO A 76 -15.69 -26.87 -22.77
N SER A 77 -16.37 -27.89 -22.27
CA SER A 77 -15.91 -28.67 -21.11
C SER A 77 -14.68 -29.52 -21.44
N THR A 78 -14.61 -30.09 -22.66
CA THR A 78 -13.44 -30.81 -23.15
C THR A 78 -12.22 -29.88 -23.28
N VAL A 79 -12.40 -28.68 -23.85
CA VAL A 79 -11.35 -27.65 -23.90
C VAL A 79 -10.85 -27.27 -22.50
N SER A 80 -11.79 -27.00 -21.57
CA SER A 80 -11.43 -26.66 -20.19
C SER A 80 -10.65 -27.74 -19.46
N ARG A 81 -10.99 -29.02 -19.70
CA ARG A 81 -10.26 -30.16 -19.14
C ARG A 81 -8.90 -30.36 -19.81
N ALA A 82 -8.83 -30.20 -21.12
CA ALA A 82 -7.56 -30.30 -21.87
C ALA A 82 -6.54 -29.25 -21.40
N LEU A 83 -6.96 -27.97 -21.25
CA LEU A 83 -6.11 -26.88 -20.74
C LEU A 83 -5.62 -27.09 -19.29
N LYS A 84 -6.34 -27.93 -18.51
CA LYS A 84 -5.97 -28.31 -17.14
C LYS A 84 -5.22 -29.64 -17.04
N ASP A 85 -4.81 -30.18 -18.16
CA ASP A 85 -4.13 -31.49 -18.25
C ASP A 85 -4.87 -32.65 -17.60
N HIS A 86 -6.24 -32.62 -17.63
CA HIS A 86 -7.05 -33.65 -17.00
C HIS A 86 -6.77 -35.04 -17.59
N PRO A 87 -6.68 -36.11 -16.76
CA PRO A 87 -6.35 -37.44 -17.22
C PRO A 87 -7.35 -38.06 -18.22
N ASP A 88 -8.63 -37.67 -18.15
CA ASP A 88 -9.69 -38.17 -19.05
C ASP A 88 -9.58 -37.65 -20.50
N ILE A 89 -8.67 -36.74 -20.79
CA ILE A 89 -8.49 -36.17 -22.14
C ILE A 89 -7.28 -36.78 -22.81
N SER A 90 -7.46 -37.24 -24.07
CA SER A 90 -6.40 -37.87 -24.81
C SER A 90 -5.22 -36.91 -25.06
N PRO A 91 -3.97 -37.41 -25.15
CA PRO A 91 -2.79 -36.59 -25.43
C PRO A 91 -2.92 -35.79 -26.73
N GLU A 92 -3.56 -36.35 -27.77
CA GLU A 92 -3.78 -35.70 -29.05
C GLU A 92 -4.70 -34.50 -28.91
N THR A 93 -5.81 -34.65 -28.17
CA THR A 93 -6.76 -33.55 -27.89
C THR A 93 -6.10 -32.46 -27.07
N LYS A 94 -5.33 -32.80 -26.03
CA LYS A 94 -4.57 -31.82 -25.24
C LYS A 94 -3.61 -31.02 -26.10
N LYS A 95 -2.85 -31.70 -26.99
CA LYS A 95 -1.91 -31.06 -27.92
C LYS A 95 -2.62 -30.09 -28.88
N ALA A 96 -3.75 -30.51 -29.47
CA ALA A 96 -4.52 -29.69 -30.40
C ALA A 96 -5.09 -28.45 -29.70
N VAL A 97 -5.65 -28.61 -28.49
CA VAL A 97 -6.22 -27.50 -27.69
C VAL A 97 -5.14 -26.50 -27.28
N ASN A 98 -3.99 -26.97 -26.77
CA ASN A 98 -2.90 -26.09 -26.36
C ASN A 98 -2.29 -25.34 -27.55
N ALA A 99 -2.06 -26.00 -28.69
CA ALA A 99 -1.56 -25.35 -29.91
C ALA A 99 -2.51 -24.26 -30.44
N LEU A 100 -3.81 -24.53 -30.41
CA LEU A 100 -4.81 -23.52 -30.83
C LEU A 100 -4.94 -22.37 -29.82
N ALA A 101 -4.90 -22.66 -28.53
CA ALA A 101 -4.92 -21.65 -27.46
C ALA A 101 -3.71 -20.71 -27.59
N GLU A 102 -2.51 -21.24 -27.85
CA GLU A 102 -1.30 -20.47 -28.09
C GLU A 102 -1.41 -19.63 -29.38
N LYS A 103 -1.85 -20.23 -30.49
CA LYS A 103 -2.07 -19.54 -31.76
C LYS A 103 -3.05 -18.35 -31.63
N LEU A 104 -4.11 -18.53 -30.87
CA LEU A 104 -5.13 -17.50 -30.65
C LEU A 104 -4.80 -16.55 -29.49
N ASN A 105 -3.65 -16.70 -28.85
CA ASN A 105 -3.26 -15.96 -27.64
C ASN A 105 -4.37 -16.00 -26.57
N TYR A 106 -4.96 -17.18 -26.39
CA TYR A 106 -6.05 -17.37 -25.42
C TYR A 106 -5.53 -17.22 -24.00
N GLN A 107 -6.13 -16.34 -23.25
CA GLN A 107 -5.92 -16.21 -21.82
C GLN A 107 -7.19 -16.64 -21.06
N PRO A 108 -7.06 -17.55 -20.08
CA PRO A 108 -8.18 -17.92 -19.24
C PRO A 108 -8.82 -16.69 -18.58
N ASN A 109 -10.14 -16.60 -18.62
CA ASN A 109 -10.84 -15.53 -17.91
C ASN A 109 -10.75 -15.81 -16.41
N ILE A 110 -9.84 -15.09 -15.74
CA ILE A 110 -9.57 -15.24 -14.30
C ILE A 110 -10.84 -14.98 -13.49
N VAL A 111 -11.69 -14.01 -13.90
CA VAL A 111 -12.96 -13.72 -13.23
C VAL A 111 -13.92 -14.90 -13.30
N ALA A 112 -14.03 -15.58 -14.47
CA ALA A 112 -14.87 -16.77 -14.62
C ALA A 112 -14.33 -17.97 -13.84
N LEU A 113 -13.00 -18.09 -13.73
CA LEU A 113 -12.35 -19.14 -12.94
C LEU A 113 -12.55 -18.91 -11.45
N SER A 114 -12.37 -17.68 -10.97
CA SER A 114 -12.54 -17.32 -9.56
C SER A 114 -13.98 -17.49 -9.08
N LEU A 115 -14.98 -17.16 -9.93
CA LEU A 115 -16.39 -17.42 -9.63
C LEU A 115 -16.68 -18.91 -9.42
N ARG A 116 -16.00 -19.79 -10.17
CA ARG A 116 -16.19 -21.24 -10.05
C ARG A 116 -15.44 -21.84 -8.86
N GLN A 117 -14.30 -21.26 -8.48
CA GLN A 117 -13.46 -21.74 -7.39
C GLN A 117 -13.74 -21.03 -6.07
N SER A 118 -14.59 -19.99 -6.06
CA SER A 118 -14.81 -19.09 -4.92
C SER A 118 -13.50 -18.48 -4.36
N LYS A 119 -12.44 -18.43 -5.17
CA LYS A 119 -11.10 -17.98 -4.79
C LYS A 119 -10.48 -17.18 -5.93
N THR A 120 -9.92 -16.01 -5.62
CA THR A 120 -9.29 -15.11 -6.61
C THR A 120 -7.77 -15.22 -6.64
N ASN A 121 -7.17 -15.89 -5.66
CA ASN A 121 -5.73 -15.89 -5.38
C ASN A 121 -5.18 -14.46 -5.34
N THR A 122 -5.92 -13.56 -4.72
CA THR A 122 -5.56 -12.16 -4.59
C THR A 122 -5.76 -11.71 -3.15
N ILE A 123 -4.75 -11.08 -2.57
CA ILE A 123 -4.82 -10.45 -1.26
C ILE A 123 -4.75 -8.93 -1.40
N GLY A 124 -5.51 -8.23 -0.57
CA GLY A 124 -5.45 -6.79 -0.46
C GLY A 124 -4.45 -6.35 0.61
N VAL A 125 -3.71 -5.30 0.37
CA VAL A 125 -2.81 -4.69 1.37
C VAL A 125 -3.14 -3.21 1.48
N ILE A 126 -3.48 -2.75 2.69
CA ILE A 126 -3.76 -1.34 2.98
C ILE A 126 -2.68 -0.81 3.92
N ILE A 127 -2.01 0.24 3.48
CA ILE A 127 -0.98 0.95 4.24
C ILE A 127 -1.30 2.44 4.35
N PRO A 128 -0.80 3.13 5.40
CA PRO A 128 -0.92 4.58 5.48
C PRO A 128 -0.21 5.31 4.35
N GLU A 129 1.10 5.11 4.19
CA GLU A 129 1.92 5.79 3.19
C GLU A 129 3.08 4.90 2.71
N ILE A 130 3.25 4.81 1.38
CA ILE A 130 4.31 4.00 0.75
C ILE A 130 5.70 4.65 0.88
N VAL A 131 5.75 5.96 1.05
CA VAL A 131 7.02 6.72 1.11
C VAL A 131 7.84 6.42 2.36
N HIS A 132 7.23 5.87 3.40
CA HIS A 132 7.96 5.42 4.58
C HIS A 132 8.70 4.11 4.30
N PHE A 133 10.04 4.14 4.44
CA PHE A 133 10.91 2.99 4.21
C PHE A 133 10.46 1.73 4.93
N PHE A 134 9.96 1.85 6.16
CA PHE A 134 9.40 0.73 6.91
C PHE A 134 8.29 0.01 6.15
N PHE A 135 7.28 0.73 5.64
CA PHE A 135 6.19 0.11 4.89
C PHE A 135 6.66 -0.52 3.58
N SER A 136 7.65 0.07 2.90
CA SER A 136 8.22 -0.54 1.68
C SER A 136 8.91 -1.88 1.98
N THR A 137 9.58 -2.00 3.13
CA THR A 137 10.18 -3.29 3.54
C THR A 137 9.13 -4.31 3.95
N VAL A 138 8.05 -3.88 4.62
CA VAL A 138 6.90 -4.76 4.94
C VAL A 138 6.24 -5.28 3.67
N ILE A 139 5.97 -4.40 2.69
CA ILE A 139 5.39 -4.79 1.40
C ILE A 139 6.27 -5.81 0.70
N SER A 140 7.60 -5.63 0.69
CA SER A 140 8.53 -6.59 0.11
C SER A 140 8.45 -7.96 0.78
N GLY A 141 8.29 -8.01 2.11
CA GLY A 141 8.09 -9.26 2.84
C GLY A 141 6.73 -9.92 2.56
N ILE A 142 5.68 -9.12 2.41
CA ILE A 142 4.35 -9.61 2.02
C ILE A 142 4.39 -10.23 0.62
N GLU A 143 5.00 -9.53 -0.31
CA GLU A 143 5.08 -9.93 -1.72
C GLU A 143 5.87 -11.23 -1.88
N ASP A 144 7.01 -11.38 -1.19
CA ASP A 144 7.84 -12.60 -1.20
C ASP A 144 7.03 -13.85 -0.82
N VAL A 145 6.23 -13.78 0.24
CA VAL A 145 5.39 -14.90 0.70
C VAL A 145 4.18 -15.08 -0.22
N ALA A 146 3.51 -14.00 -0.62
CA ALA A 146 2.34 -14.07 -1.48
C ALA A 146 2.67 -14.70 -2.83
N TYR A 147 3.76 -14.24 -3.48
CA TYR A 147 4.25 -14.78 -4.74
C TYR A 147 4.56 -16.28 -4.64
N SER A 148 5.29 -16.68 -3.61
CA SER A 148 5.65 -18.08 -3.36
C SER A 148 4.42 -18.97 -3.15
N ALA A 149 3.34 -18.44 -2.60
CA ALA A 149 2.07 -19.13 -2.37
C ALA A 149 1.08 -19.00 -3.55
N GLY A 150 1.46 -18.36 -4.66
CA GLY A 150 0.62 -18.17 -5.85
C GLY A 150 -0.48 -17.13 -5.71
N TYR A 151 -0.29 -16.15 -4.82
CA TYR A 151 -1.20 -15.01 -4.64
C TYR A 151 -0.68 -13.75 -5.33
N ASN A 152 -1.59 -12.98 -5.90
CA ASN A 152 -1.34 -11.61 -6.33
C ASN A 152 -1.60 -10.63 -5.17
N VAL A 153 -0.89 -9.52 -5.17
CA VAL A 153 -1.05 -8.44 -4.17
C VAL A 153 -1.67 -7.21 -4.82
N ILE A 154 -2.75 -6.71 -4.27
CA ILE A 154 -3.31 -5.39 -4.61
C ILE A 154 -3.00 -4.44 -3.45
N LEU A 155 -2.19 -3.43 -3.72
CA LEU A 155 -1.82 -2.42 -2.75
C LEU A 155 -2.75 -1.21 -2.84
N ALA A 156 -3.26 -0.75 -1.68
CA ALA A 156 -3.99 0.48 -1.51
C ALA A 156 -3.31 1.37 -0.46
N GLN A 157 -3.40 2.68 -0.62
CA GLN A 157 -2.78 3.65 0.26
C GLN A 157 -3.82 4.64 0.80
N SER A 158 -4.03 4.64 2.12
CA SER A 158 -5.01 5.50 2.76
C SER A 158 -4.57 6.97 2.91
N ASN A 159 -3.29 7.29 2.73
CA ASN A 159 -2.71 8.63 2.98
C ASN A 159 -3.10 9.18 4.34
N GLU A 160 -3.04 8.35 5.37
CA GLU A 160 -3.40 8.70 6.75
C GLU A 160 -4.84 9.19 6.94
N SER A 161 -5.72 8.99 5.94
CA SER A 161 -7.12 9.44 5.96
C SER A 161 -8.09 8.30 6.21
N LEU A 162 -8.93 8.45 7.24
CA LEU A 162 -10.01 7.52 7.56
C LEU A 162 -10.99 7.36 6.38
N GLN A 163 -11.27 8.46 5.64
CA GLN A 163 -12.20 8.40 4.52
C GLN A 163 -11.64 7.58 3.34
N ARG A 164 -10.34 7.74 3.06
CA ARG A 164 -9.66 6.93 2.03
C ARG A 164 -9.57 5.47 2.45
N GLU A 165 -9.21 5.21 3.71
CA GLU A 165 -9.16 3.86 4.27
C GLU A 165 -10.50 3.12 4.09
N LYS A 166 -11.64 3.78 4.38
CA LYS A 166 -12.98 3.25 4.12
C LYS A 166 -13.23 2.93 2.65
N THR A 167 -12.76 3.80 1.76
CA THR A 167 -12.90 3.62 0.30
C THR A 167 -12.05 2.45 -0.19
N ASP A 168 -10.82 2.34 0.29
CA ASP A 168 -9.86 1.30 -0.08
C ASP A 168 -10.35 -0.09 0.38
N ILE A 169 -10.81 -0.23 1.62
CA ILE A 169 -11.41 -1.47 2.13
C ILE A 169 -12.59 -1.89 1.24
N LYS A 170 -13.49 -0.96 0.92
CA LYS A 170 -14.64 -1.23 0.07
C LYS A 170 -14.23 -1.63 -1.35
N ALA A 171 -13.22 -0.99 -1.92
CA ALA A 171 -12.70 -1.31 -3.25
C ALA A 171 -12.10 -2.72 -3.28
N LEU A 172 -11.28 -3.08 -2.31
CA LEU A 172 -10.68 -4.41 -2.19
C LEU A 172 -11.75 -5.49 -1.98
N PHE A 173 -12.73 -5.22 -1.11
CA PHE A 173 -13.87 -6.14 -0.90
C PHE A 173 -14.67 -6.37 -2.19
N ASN A 174 -14.97 -5.30 -2.94
CA ASN A 174 -15.67 -5.39 -4.22
C ASN A 174 -14.85 -6.10 -5.30
N SER A 175 -13.52 -6.01 -5.22
CA SER A 175 -12.57 -6.76 -6.06
C SER A 175 -12.45 -8.22 -5.66
N ARG A 176 -13.19 -8.66 -4.61
CA ARG A 176 -13.24 -10.03 -4.11
C ARG A 176 -11.87 -10.58 -3.73
N VAL A 177 -11.05 -9.77 -3.08
CA VAL A 177 -9.80 -10.30 -2.49
C VAL A 177 -10.13 -11.40 -1.49
N ASP A 178 -9.29 -12.43 -1.42
CA ASP A 178 -9.49 -13.59 -0.54
C ASP A 178 -9.26 -13.25 0.93
N GLY A 179 -8.46 -12.20 1.19
CA GLY A 179 -8.22 -11.63 2.51
C GLY A 179 -7.47 -10.31 2.43
N MET A 180 -7.28 -9.64 3.57
CA MET A 180 -6.65 -8.33 3.64
C MET A 180 -5.57 -8.26 4.72
N LEU A 181 -4.45 -7.59 4.41
CA LEU A 181 -3.44 -7.13 5.35
C LEU A 181 -3.63 -5.63 5.56
N MET A 182 -3.59 -5.17 6.79
CA MET A 182 -3.94 -3.78 7.08
C MET A 182 -3.09 -3.17 8.18
N SER A 183 -2.54 -1.98 7.91
CA SER A 183 -2.05 -1.04 8.91
C SER A 183 -2.94 0.19 8.89
N ILE A 184 -3.60 0.49 10.03
CA ILE A 184 -4.62 1.56 10.10
C ILE A 184 -4.01 2.95 9.96
N SER A 185 -4.80 3.88 9.42
CA SER A 185 -4.41 5.30 9.36
C SER A 185 -4.43 5.95 10.75
N ARG A 186 -3.67 7.02 10.94
CA ARG A 186 -3.67 7.76 12.21
C ARG A 186 -4.98 8.46 12.50
N GLU A 187 -5.80 8.79 11.50
CA GLU A 187 -7.12 9.35 11.69
C GLU A 187 -8.16 8.32 12.17
N THR A 188 -7.84 7.02 12.10
CA THR A 188 -8.81 5.97 12.41
C THR A 188 -9.04 5.89 13.90
N THR A 189 -10.23 6.32 14.31
CA THR A 189 -10.75 6.25 15.68
C THR A 189 -12.05 5.45 15.77
N ASN A 190 -12.72 5.20 14.63
CA ASN A 190 -13.90 4.35 14.49
C ASN A 190 -13.57 3.19 13.55
N PHE A 191 -13.95 1.98 13.91
CA PHE A 191 -13.59 0.73 13.24
C PHE A 191 -14.79 0.02 12.58
N ASP A 192 -15.97 0.63 12.53
CA ASP A 192 -17.20 0.02 12.00
C ASP A 192 -17.03 -0.51 10.57
N HIS A 193 -16.26 0.18 9.74
CA HIS A 193 -15.98 -0.21 8.36
C HIS A 193 -15.11 -1.48 8.27
N ILE A 194 -14.25 -1.72 9.25
CA ILE A 194 -13.42 -2.92 9.37
C ILE A 194 -14.27 -4.08 9.89
N GLU A 195 -15.02 -3.85 10.98
CA GLU A 195 -15.91 -4.85 11.58
C GLU A 195 -16.99 -5.32 10.60
N ALA A 196 -17.49 -4.42 9.75
CA ALA A 196 -18.44 -4.77 8.68
C ALA A 196 -17.85 -5.73 7.62
N ILE A 197 -16.55 -5.75 7.43
CA ILE A 197 -15.87 -6.70 6.51
C ILE A 197 -15.57 -8.01 7.23
N LEU A 198 -15.08 -7.94 8.47
CA LEU A 198 -14.86 -9.12 9.31
C LEU A 198 -16.14 -9.94 9.48
N SER A 199 -17.29 -9.27 9.72
CA SER A 199 -18.60 -9.93 9.86
C SER A 199 -19.09 -10.62 8.58
N LYS A 200 -18.56 -10.25 7.41
CA LYS A 200 -18.79 -10.94 6.13
C LYS A 200 -17.84 -12.12 5.91
N GLY A 201 -17.01 -12.43 6.89
CA GLY A 201 -16.10 -13.56 6.88
C GLY A 201 -14.88 -13.37 5.99
N VAL A 202 -14.48 -12.13 5.63
CA VAL A 202 -13.21 -11.87 4.96
C VAL A 202 -12.12 -11.75 6.03
N PRO A 203 -11.09 -12.62 6.03
CA PRO A 203 -10.03 -12.55 7.02
C PRO A 203 -9.20 -11.27 6.85
N ILE A 204 -8.95 -10.59 7.98
CA ILE A 204 -8.09 -9.41 8.05
C ILE A 204 -6.99 -9.71 9.08
N VAL A 205 -5.73 -9.51 8.68
CA VAL A 205 -4.58 -9.53 9.58
C VAL A 205 -4.00 -8.12 9.65
N PHE A 206 -3.90 -7.59 10.86
CA PHE A 206 -3.29 -6.30 11.09
C PHE A 206 -1.77 -6.40 11.24
N PHE A 207 -1.07 -5.35 10.88
CA PHE A 207 0.36 -5.24 11.15
C PHE A 207 0.72 -3.79 11.53
N ASP A 208 1.76 -3.63 12.36
CA ASP A 208 2.25 -2.33 12.85
C ASP A 208 1.17 -1.56 13.63
N ARG A 209 0.29 -0.84 12.95
CA ARG A 209 -0.84 -0.12 13.56
C ARG A 209 -2.08 -0.98 13.50
N VAL A 210 -2.57 -1.35 14.66
CA VAL A 210 -3.55 -2.43 14.78
C VAL A 210 -4.85 -1.98 15.45
N HIS A 211 -5.93 -2.66 15.07
CA HIS A 211 -7.20 -2.67 15.80
C HIS A 211 -7.28 -3.94 16.66
N ASN A 212 -7.79 -3.79 17.89
CA ASN A 212 -7.95 -4.91 18.83
C ASN A 212 -9.33 -5.59 18.64
N SER A 213 -9.61 -6.08 17.43
CA SER A 213 -10.77 -6.93 17.22
C SER A 213 -10.48 -8.36 17.70
N PRO A 214 -11.41 -9.02 18.40
CA PRO A 214 -11.27 -10.43 18.77
C PRO A 214 -11.28 -11.38 17.57
N GLN A 215 -11.74 -10.93 16.41
CA GLN A 215 -11.85 -11.73 15.19
C GLN A 215 -10.66 -11.56 14.23
N SER A 216 -9.64 -10.78 14.62
CA SER A 216 -8.51 -10.50 13.74
C SER A 216 -7.18 -10.82 14.40
N SER A 217 -6.29 -11.38 13.62
CA SER A 217 -4.90 -11.61 14.00
C SER A 217 -4.04 -10.39 13.73
N LYS A 218 -2.89 -10.31 14.37
CA LYS A 218 -1.99 -9.16 14.24
C LYS A 218 -0.52 -9.55 14.38
N VAL A 219 0.32 -8.85 13.62
CA VAL A 219 1.78 -8.90 13.73
C VAL A 219 2.29 -7.52 14.12
N ILE A 220 2.92 -7.41 15.27
CA ILE A 220 3.43 -6.16 15.84
C ILE A 220 4.88 -6.31 16.26
N VAL A 221 5.54 -5.22 16.55
CA VAL A 221 6.83 -5.23 17.26
C VAL A 221 6.63 -4.95 18.74
N ASP A 222 7.66 -5.21 19.53
CA ASP A 222 7.69 -4.79 20.94
C ASP A 222 8.09 -3.30 21.03
N ASP A 223 7.10 -2.43 20.77
CA ASP A 223 7.28 -0.97 20.81
C ASP A 223 7.67 -0.48 22.21
N PHE A 224 7.17 -1.15 23.27
CA PHE A 224 7.46 -0.80 24.64
C PHE A 224 8.93 -1.05 24.96
N GLU A 225 9.43 -2.27 24.74
CA GLU A 225 10.82 -2.61 25.04
C GLU A 225 11.79 -1.81 24.16
N GLY A 226 11.49 -1.63 22.86
CA GLY A 226 12.33 -0.81 21.97
C GLY A 226 12.48 0.63 22.46
N ALA A 227 11.40 1.27 22.86
CA ALA A 227 11.43 2.63 23.39
C ALA A 227 12.14 2.71 24.75
N LYS A 228 11.93 1.71 25.59
CA LYS A 228 12.61 1.60 26.88
C LYS A 228 14.12 1.43 26.69
N GLU A 229 14.56 0.54 25.79
CA GLU A 229 15.99 0.36 25.47
C GLU A 229 16.65 1.63 24.93
N ALA A 230 15.98 2.33 24.01
CA ALA A 230 16.48 3.60 23.47
C ALA A 230 16.64 4.67 24.56
N THR A 231 15.68 4.76 25.47
CA THR A 231 15.72 5.73 26.58
C THR A 231 16.76 5.34 27.63
N LEU A 232 16.87 4.06 27.97
CA LEU A 232 17.92 3.55 28.88
C LEU A 232 19.31 3.84 28.31
N HIS A 233 19.52 3.63 27.01
CA HIS A 233 20.76 3.97 26.35
C HIS A 233 21.12 5.45 26.52
N LEU A 234 20.19 6.38 26.33
CA LEU A 234 20.45 7.81 26.57
C LEU A 234 20.83 8.09 28.03
N ILE A 235 20.19 7.43 28.98
CA ILE A 235 20.55 7.54 30.42
C ILE A 235 21.98 7.02 30.67
N GLU A 236 22.34 5.88 30.12
CA GLU A 236 23.67 5.27 30.23
C GLU A 236 24.75 6.14 29.58
N GLN A 237 24.41 6.92 28.54
CA GLN A 237 25.28 7.91 27.94
C GLN A 237 25.40 9.21 28.78
N GLY A 238 24.76 9.26 29.94
CA GLY A 238 24.87 10.34 30.92
C GLY A 238 23.86 11.46 30.71
N CYS A 239 22.83 11.28 29.91
CA CYS A 239 21.74 12.23 29.79
C CYS A 239 20.93 12.28 31.11
N LYS A 240 20.69 13.50 31.58
CA LYS A 240 19.99 13.74 32.85
C LYS A 240 18.59 14.29 32.67
N ARG A 241 18.31 14.84 31.49
CA ARG A 241 17.05 15.48 31.19
C ARG A 241 16.65 15.13 29.74
N ILE A 242 15.91 14.03 29.63
CA ILE A 242 15.55 13.44 28.33
C ILE A 242 14.15 13.90 27.94
N ALA A 243 14.01 14.44 26.73
CA ALA A 243 12.72 14.74 26.14
C ALA A 243 12.20 13.59 25.27
N HIS A 244 10.89 13.52 25.08
CA HIS A 244 10.24 12.59 24.18
C HIS A 244 9.43 13.34 23.11
N LEU A 245 9.72 13.10 21.84
CA LEU A 245 8.86 13.53 20.73
C LEU A 245 7.80 12.46 20.51
N GLU A 246 6.58 12.73 21.00
CA GLU A 246 5.48 11.78 21.04
C GLU A 246 4.72 11.74 19.72
N GLY A 247 4.38 10.53 19.23
CA GLY A 247 3.50 10.33 18.08
C GLY A 247 2.01 10.51 18.39
N PRO A 248 1.11 10.20 17.42
CA PRO A 248 -0.33 10.36 17.58
C PRO A 248 -0.85 9.56 18.80
N PRO A 249 -1.54 10.21 19.77
CA PRO A 249 -1.90 9.55 21.03
C PRO A 249 -3.01 8.48 20.90
N ASN A 250 -3.73 8.44 19.78
CA ASN A 250 -4.74 7.41 19.50
C ASN A 250 -4.12 6.08 19.07
N LEU A 251 -2.90 6.08 18.55
CA LEU A 251 -2.23 4.85 18.11
C LEU A 251 -1.62 4.06 19.28
N VAL A 252 -1.79 2.74 19.25
CA VAL A 252 -1.23 1.83 20.27
C VAL A 252 0.29 1.94 20.32
N ILE A 253 0.96 2.01 19.17
CA ILE A 253 2.41 2.12 19.06
C ILE A 253 2.94 3.38 19.79
N SER A 254 2.27 4.53 19.66
CA SER A 254 2.67 5.76 20.35
C SER A 254 2.53 5.64 21.87
N LYS A 255 1.44 5.03 22.35
CA LYS A 255 1.23 4.77 23.78
C LYS A 255 2.31 3.85 24.34
N GLN A 256 2.64 2.78 23.64
CA GLN A 256 3.66 1.81 24.06
C GLN A 256 5.04 2.46 24.12
N ARG A 257 5.42 3.27 23.12
CA ARG A 257 6.69 3.99 23.10
C ARG A 257 6.78 5.03 24.23
N LEU A 258 5.71 5.78 24.49
CA LEU A 258 5.63 6.71 25.64
C LEU A 258 5.78 5.97 26.97
N GLU A 259 5.11 4.84 27.16
CA GLU A 259 5.22 4.04 28.38
C GLU A 259 6.61 3.40 28.55
N GLY A 260 7.25 2.97 27.48
CA GLY A 260 8.65 2.51 27.49
C GLY A 260 9.60 3.62 27.97
N TYR A 261 9.47 4.82 27.40
CA TYR A 261 10.21 6.03 27.82
C TYR A 261 10.01 6.33 29.32
N LYS A 262 8.77 6.43 29.79
CA LYS A 262 8.45 6.70 31.19
C LYS A 262 9.02 5.62 32.11
N THR A 263 8.92 4.36 31.73
CA THR A 263 9.41 3.23 32.51
C THR A 263 10.92 3.28 32.66
N ALA A 264 11.67 3.60 31.61
CA ALA A 264 13.12 3.78 31.68
C ALA A 264 13.53 4.89 32.65
N LEU A 265 12.85 6.05 32.60
CA LEU A 265 13.11 7.14 33.55
C LEU A 265 12.82 6.73 35.00
N ASN A 266 11.67 6.07 35.25
CA ASN A 266 11.26 5.63 36.57
C ASN A 266 12.26 4.59 37.16
N GLN A 267 12.75 3.64 36.39
CA GLN A 267 13.76 2.67 36.78
C GLN A 267 15.04 3.33 37.28
N HIS A 268 15.40 4.49 36.71
CA HIS A 268 16.58 5.26 37.12
C HIS A 268 16.24 6.40 38.09
N LYS A 269 15.03 6.42 38.66
CA LYS A 269 14.55 7.47 39.59
C LYS A 269 14.67 8.89 39.01
N MET A 270 14.56 9.01 37.71
CA MET A 270 14.55 10.32 37.00
C MET A 270 13.13 10.89 36.96
N PRO A 271 12.96 12.20 37.21
CA PRO A 271 11.63 12.79 37.18
C PRO A 271 11.08 12.85 35.74
N ILE A 272 9.80 12.55 35.60
CA ILE A 272 9.06 12.75 34.35
C ILE A 272 8.54 14.19 34.34
N HIS A 273 9.00 14.97 33.38
CA HIS A 273 8.62 16.36 33.21
C HIS A 273 7.63 16.49 32.06
N PRO A 274 6.36 16.90 32.31
CA PRO A 274 5.36 17.00 31.24
C PRO A 274 5.79 17.92 30.09
N GLU A 275 6.54 18.99 30.39
CA GLU A 275 7.05 19.93 29.39
C GLU A 275 8.12 19.33 28.45
N LEU A 276 8.67 18.16 28.78
CA LEU A 276 9.62 17.42 27.94
C LEU A 276 8.95 16.38 27.03
N ILE A 277 7.62 16.20 27.14
CA ILE A 277 6.86 15.31 26.26
C ILE A 277 6.13 16.23 25.26
N VAL A 278 6.61 16.26 24.02
CA VAL A 278 6.08 17.17 22.99
C VAL A 278 5.45 16.38 21.87
N SER A 279 4.19 16.69 21.56
CA SER A 279 3.43 16.00 20.53
C SER A 279 3.93 16.33 19.12
N CYS A 280 4.17 15.30 18.33
CA CYS A 280 4.48 15.33 16.92
C CYS A 280 3.48 14.39 16.18
N PRO A 281 2.22 14.79 16.04
CA PRO A 281 1.15 13.89 15.60
C PRO A 281 1.32 13.36 14.18
N SER A 282 2.02 14.08 13.32
CA SER A 282 2.35 13.60 11.97
C SER A 282 3.72 12.92 11.91
N GLY A 283 4.58 13.17 12.91
CA GLY A 283 5.92 12.59 12.97
C GLY A 283 6.84 13.04 11.84
N THR A 284 6.60 14.24 11.26
CA THR A 284 7.39 14.77 10.15
C THR A 284 8.69 15.44 10.62
N ILE A 285 9.57 15.72 9.67
CA ILE A 285 10.81 16.46 9.93
C ILE A 285 10.50 17.84 10.49
N GLU A 286 9.51 18.52 9.94
CA GLU A 286 9.08 19.86 10.34
C GLU A 286 8.57 19.87 11.77
N GLU A 287 7.67 18.94 12.13
CA GLU A 287 7.17 18.83 13.50
C GLU A 287 8.28 18.52 14.51
N GLY A 288 9.22 17.60 14.15
CA GLY A 288 10.37 17.29 14.99
C GLY A 288 11.28 18.49 15.22
N LYS A 289 11.48 19.31 14.17
CA LYS A 289 12.23 20.57 14.25
C LYS A 289 11.54 21.58 15.18
N GLU A 290 10.26 21.88 14.94
CA GLU A 290 9.48 22.82 15.75
C GLU A 290 9.40 22.41 17.23
N ALA A 291 9.16 21.12 17.48
CA ALA A 291 9.11 20.57 18.82
C ALA A 291 10.46 20.74 19.55
N THR A 292 11.56 20.50 18.84
CA THR A 292 12.92 20.66 19.42
C THR A 292 13.28 22.12 19.67
N GLU A 293 12.87 23.04 18.80
CA GLU A 293 13.04 24.48 19.04
C GLU A 293 12.32 24.94 20.33
N LYS A 294 11.08 24.44 20.55
CA LYS A 294 10.34 24.69 21.79
C LYS A 294 11.07 24.12 23.01
N LEU A 295 11.59 22.89 22.90
CA LEU A 295 12.36 22.26 23.99
C LEU A 295 13.64 23.01 24.33
N MET A 296 14.36 23.51 23.33
CA MET A 296 15.59 24.29 23.54
C MET A 296 15.33 25.70 24.11
N ALA A 297 14.13 26.23 23.95
CA ALA A 297 13.71 27.51 24.53
C ALA A 297 13.31 27.42 26.01
N LEU A 298 13.20 26.22 26.60
CA LEU A 298 12.92 26.02 28.00
C LEU A 298 14.05 26.60 28.88
N LYS A 299 13.71 27.05 30.10
CA LYS A 299 14.71 27.51 31.09
C LYS A 299 15.77 26.45 31.37
N ASN A 300 15.34 25.19 31.40
CA ASN A 300 16.21 24.02 31.54
C ASN A 300 15.96 23.09 30.35
N PRO A 301 16.70 23.25 29.24
CA PRO A 301 16.51 22.43 28.07
C PRO A 301 16.94 20.97 28.30
N PRO A 302 16.48 20.00 27.47
CA PRO A 302 16.94 18.62 27.54
C PRO A 302 18.38 18.48 27.05
N ASP A 303 19.08 17.46 27.55
CA ASP A 303 20.38 17.01 27.10
C ASP A 303 20.33 15.66 26.34
N GLY A 304 19.12 15.12 26.20
CA GLY A 304 18.81 13.95 25.38
C GLY A 304 17.39 14.04 24.78
N ILE A 305 17.20 13.49 23.58
CA ILE A 305 15.91 13.41 22.92
C ILE A 305 15.69 12.00 22.42
N PHE A 306 14.58 11.37 22.84
CA PHE A 306 14.04 10.17 22.24
C PHE A 306 12.86 10.54 21.34
N SER A 307 12.95 10.23 20.06
CA SER A 307 11.87 10.49 19.09
C SER A 307 11.12 9.21 18.77
N THR A 308 9.79 9.32 18.66
CA THR A 308 8.91 8.22 18.30
C THR A 308 9.18 7.65 16.89
N ASN A 309 9.83 8.41 16.01
CA ASN A 309 10.25 7.96 14.68
C ASN A 309 11.51 8.70 14.20
N ASP A 310 12.14 8.19 13.16
CA ASP A 310 13.37 8.77 12.62
C ASP A 310 13.17 10.09 11.87
N PRO A 311 12.09 10.34 11.11
CA PRO A 311 11.89 11.65 10.50
C PRO A 311 11.81 12.79 11.51
N ALA A 312 11.05 12.64 12.61
CA ALA A 312 11.03 13.64 13.67
C ALA A 312 12.38 13.77 14.39
N ALA A 313 13.13 12.67 14.57
CA ALA A 313 14.51 12.71 15.07
C ALA A 313 15.44 13.51 14.14
N MET A 314 15.27 13.36 12.82
CA MET A 314 16.03 14.15 11.81
C MET A 314 15.73 15.63 11.95
N GLY A 315 14.46 16.01 12.11
CA GLY A 315 14.06 17.40 12.37
C GLY A 315 14.68 17.94 13.66
N ALA A 316 14.69 17.12 14.73
CA ALA A 316 15.36 17.47 15.98
C ALA A 316 16.86 17.73 15.78
N MET A 317 17.56 16.87 15.07
CA MET A 317 18.97 17.04 14.77
C MET A 317 19.25 18.30 13.94
N GLN A 318 18.36 18.63 13.01
CA GLN A 318 18.44 19.85 12.22
C GLN A 318 18.33 21.10 13.13
N ALA A 319 17.29 21.15 13.99
CA ALA A 319 17.10 22.27 14.92
C ALA A 319 18.31 22.48 15.86
N ILE A 320 18.87 21.38 16.39
CA ILE A 320 20.04 21.41 17.26
C ILE A 320 21.23 22.04 16.54
N LYS A 321 21.50 21.62 15.30
CA LYS A 321 22.61 22.14 14.48
C LYS A 321 22.42 23.62 14.10
N GLU A 322 21.21 24.04 13.73
CA GLU A 322 20.89 25.43 13.40
C GLU A 322 21.09 26.37 14.60
N LYS A 323 20.96 25.86 15.82
CA LYS A 323 21.31 26.60 17.05
C LYS A 323 22.80 26.58 17.39
N GLY A 324 23.63 25.94 16.58
CA GLY A 324 25.07 25.82 16.81
C GLY A 324 25.47 24.83 17.90
N LEU A 325 24.49 23.99 18.37
CA LEU A 325 24.75 22.96 19.38
C LEU A 325 25.28 21.68 18.73
N LYS A 326 26.03 20.90 19.50
CA LYS A 326 26.71 19.69 19.03
C LYS A 326 25.99 18.43 19.46
N ILE A 327 25.74 17.55 18.49
CA ILE A 327 25.23 16.20 18.69
C ILE A 327 26.42 15.24 18.73
N PRO A 328 26.57 14.36 19.71
CA PRO A 328 25.73 14.16 20.91
C PRO A 328 26.16 15.00 22.12
N LYS A 329 27.22 15.83 21.99
CA LYS A 329 27.88 16.47 23.13
C LYS A 329 26.91 17.28 23.98
N ASP A 330 26.15 18.17 23.34
CA ASP A 330 25.20 19.05 24.03
C ASP A 330 23.84 18.36 24.18
N ILE A 331 23.30 17.79 23.08
CA ILE A 331 22.07 17.03 23.06
C ILE A 331 22.27 15.74 22.31
N ALA A 332 22.04 14.61 22.98
CA ALA A 332 22.04 13.27 22.36
C ALA A 332 20.67 12.98 21.74
N VAL A 333 20.65 12.28 20.60
CA VAL A 333 19.40 11.97 19.90
C VAL A 333 19.30 10.47 19.61
N ALA A 334 18.13 9.87 19.89
CA ALA A 334 17.75 8.52 19.50
C ALA A 334 16.38 8.54 18.81
N GLY A 335 16.25 7.76 17.75
CA GLY A 335 15.03 7.61 16.96
C GLY A 335 14.41 6.23 17.07
N PHE A 336 13.47 5.94 16.15
CA PHE A 336 12.76 4.68 16.03
C PHE A 336 12.41 4.41 14.57
N SER A 337 12.56 3.18 14.09
CA SER A 337 12.27 2.58 12.78
C SER A 337 13.51 2.26 11.93
N ASN A 338 14.71 2.71 12.30
CA ASN A 338 15.95 2.51 11.54
C ASN A 338 15.79 2.83 10.05
N TRP A 339 15.31 4.06 9.77
CA TRP A 339 15.11 4.51 8.41
C TRP A 339 16.43 4.47 7.63
N PHE A 340 16.37 4.18 6.33
CA PHE A 340 17.57 4.02 5.50
C PHE A 340 18.55 5.20 5.65
N PHE A 341 18.07 6.42 5.70
CA PHE A 341 18.89 7.61 5.85
C PHE A 341 19.53 7.78 7.23
N SER A 342 19.05 7.07 8.26
CA SER A 342 19.55 7.21 9.65
C SER A 342 21.04 6.89 9.76
N SER A 343 21.56 5.99 8.92
CA SER A 343 22.99 5.65 8.86
C SER A 343 23.83 6.66 8.09
N LEU A 344 23.22 7.47 7.22
CA LEU A 344 23.87 8.44 6.35
C LEU A 344 23.85 9.87 6.90
N MET A 345 23.15 10.07 8.03
CA MET A 345 23.11 11.38 8.70
C MET A 345 24.46 11.72 9.31
N ASP A 346 24.66 12.99 9.59
CA ASP A 346 25.85 13.49 10.30
C ASP A 346 25.43 14.20 11.59
N PRO A 347 25.75 13.63 12.79
CA PRO A 347 26.24 12.27 12.99
C PRO A 347 25.17 11.20 12.67
N PRO A 348 25.57 9.96 12.35
CA PRO A 348 24.62 8.86 12.13
C PRO A 348 23.69 8.64 13.32
N LEU A 349 22.38 8.47 13.05
CA LEU A 349 21.32 8.41 14.07
C LEU A 349 21.28 7.03 14.75
N THR A 350 21.37 7.03 16.09
CA THR A 350 20.99 5.89 16.93
C THR A 350 19.48 5.71 16.85
N THR A 351 19.01 4.48 16.59
CA THR A 351 17.58 4.23 16.38
C THR A 351 17.21 2.79 16.68
N VAL A 352 15.94 2.56 16.99
CA VAL A 352 15.40 1.21 17.19
C VAL A 352 15.03 0.64 15.83
N ASP A 353 15.57 -0.52 15.50
CA ASP A 353 15.29 -1.27 14.28
C ASP A 353 14.00 -2.09 14.42
N GLN A 354 13.12 -1.94 13.44
CA GLN A 354 11.89 -2.72 13.29
C GLN A 354 12.10 -3.71 12.14
N PRO A 355 11.92 -5.03 12.34
CA PRO A 355 12.12 -6.03 11.30
C PRO A 355 10.97 -6.03 10.28
N GLY A 356 10.88 -4.97 9.45
CA GLY A 356 9.76 -4.75 8.54
C GLY A 356 9.56 -5.89 7.53
N PHE A 357 10.64 -6.40 6.94
CA PHE A 357 10.55 -7.52 6.00
C PHE A 357 9.99 -8.79 6.67
N GLU A 358 10.49 -9.14 7.85
CA GLU A 358 9.97 -10.27 8.64
C GLU A 358 8.51 -10.06 9.04
N MET A 359 8.14 -8.83 9.44
CA MET A 359 6.74 -8.48 9.75
C MET A 359 5.83 -8.74 8.56
N GLY A 360 6.24 -8.33 7.36
CA GLY A 360 5.51 -8.57 6.12
C GLY A 360 5.34 -10.06 5.84
N GLN A 361 6.41 -10.83 5.95
CA GLN A 361 6.37 -12.28 5.76
C GLN A 361 5.42 -12.97 6.73
N GLU A 362 5.50 -12.62 8.02
CA GLU A 362 4.66 -13.24 9.05
C GLU A 362 3.19 -12.85 8.90
N ALA A 363 2.90 -11.59 8.56
CA ALA A 363 1.54 -11.14 8.30
C ALA A 363 0.93 -11.89 7.10
N ALA A 364 1.68 -12.05 6.00
CA ALA A 364 1.24 -12.78 4.83
C ALA A 364 1.02 -14.28 5.11
N ARG A 365 1.96 -14.94 5.82
CA ARG A 365 1.80 -16.35 6.23
C ARG A 365 0.55 -16.56 7.08
N LEU A 366 0.32 -15.64 8.01
CA LEU A 366 -0.83 -15.69 8.90
C LEU A 366 -2.15 -15.50 8.14
N LEU A 367 -2.21 -14.53 7.22
CA LEU A 367 -3.38 -14.30 6.37
C LEU A 367 -3.66 -15.49 5.46
N ILE A 368 -2.67 -16.03 4.76
CA ILE A 368 -2.83 -17.18 3.86
C ILE A 368 -3.33 -18.39 4.63
N ARG A 369 -2.79 -18.64 5.82
CA ARG A 369 -3.29 -19.70 6.72
C ARG A 369 -4.77 -19.51 7.05
N HIS A 370 -5.21 -18.28 7.35
CA HIS A 370 -6.62 -17.98 7.62
C HIS A 370 -7.50 -18.21 6.39
N ILE A 371 -7.04 -17.84 5.19
CA ILE A 371 -7.76 -18.08 3.94
C ILE A 371 -7.93 -19.59 3.72
N GLU A 372 -6.86 -20.38 3.90
CA GLU A 372 -6.88 -21.83 3.69
C GLU A 372 -7.69 -22.59 4.76
N MET A 373 -7.72 -22.08 5.98
CA MET A 373 -8.55 -22.65 7.06
C MET A 373 -10.03 -22.41 6.84
N LYS A 374 -10.42 -21.24 6.31
CA LYS A 374 -11.79 -20.93 5.95
C LYS A 374 -12.37 -21.88 4.89
N ASP A 375 -11.53 -22.37 3.97
CA ASP A 375 -11.91 -23.33 2.92
C ASP A 375 -12.16 -24.75 3.49
N LYS A 376 -11.77 -25.00 4.74
CA LYS A 376 -12.00 -26.27 5.44
C LYS A 376 -13.16 -26.10 6.40
N ASP A 377 -14.34 -26.67 6.06
CA ASP A 377 -15.53 -26.65 6.91
C ASP A 377 -15.19 -27.00 8.37
N ASN A 378 -15.55 -26.11 9.34
CA ASN A 378 -15.42 -26.24 10.80
C ASN A 378 -14.10 -25.85 11.47
N ALA A 379 -13.16 -25.12 10.86
CA ALA A 379 -12.05 -24.57 11.62
C ALA A 379 -12.46 -23.23 12.27
N GLU A 380 -12.57 -23.16 13.59
CA GLU A 380 -12.65 -21.88 14.31
C GLU A 380 -11.36 -21.10 14.09
N LEU A 381 -11.46 -19.94 13.45
CA LEU A 381 -10.35 -18.99 13.29
C LEU A 381 -10.04 -18.39 14.68
N THR A 382 -9.04 -18.93 15.36
CA THR A 382 -8.51 -18.30 16.57
C THR A 382 -7.64 -17.10 16.20
N SER A 383 -7.93 -15.94 16.79
CA SER A 383 -7.08 -14.76 16.63
C SER A 383 -5.71 -14.99 17.28
N GLU A 384 -4.65 -14.62 16.56
CA GLU A 384 -3.26 -14.77 16.99
C GLU A 384 -2.57 -13.39 17.02
N THR A 385 -1.79 -13.15 18.06
CA THR A 385 -0.90 -11.98 18.11
C THR A 385 0.54 -12.45 18.04
N LYS A 386 1.26 -12.06 16.99
CA LYS A 386 2.70 -12.30 16.86
C LYS A 386 3.47 -11.02 17.18
N ILE A 387 4.39 -11.10 18.13
CA ILE A 387 5.23 -9.98 18.55
C ILE A 387 6.65 -10.26 18.08
N LEU A 388 7.19 -9.38 17.24
CA LEU A 388 8.57 -9.42 16.76
C LEU A 388 9.45 -8.56 17.66
N LYS A 389 10.69 -9.01 17.87
CA LYS A 389 11.66 -8.26 18.67
C LYS A 389 12.22 -7.08 17.90
N THR A 390 12.34 -5.95 18.57
CA THR A 390 13.10 -4.79 18.11
C THR A 390 14.59 -4.93 18.51
N ARG A 391 15.44 -4.07 17.95
CA ARG A 391 16.85 -4.01 18.26
C ARG A 391 17.35 -2.58 18.24
N LEU A 392 17.99 -2.10 19.28
CA LEU A 392 18.65 -0.80 19.28
C LEU A 392 19.94 -0.84 18.44
N ILE A 393 20.01 0.02 17.45
CA ILE A 393 21.19 0.26 16.61
C ILE A 393 21.89 1.53 17.09
N VAL A 394 22.94 1.34 17.90
CA VAL A 394 23.70 2.45 18.46
C VAL A 394 24.62 3.06 17.42
N ARG A 395 24.53 4.39 17.26
CA ARG A 395 25.36 5.19 16.35
C ARG A 395 25.83 6.47 17.04
N ALA A 396 26.54 7.33 16.29
CA ALA A 396 27.23 8.48 16.86
C ALA A 396 26.32 9.59 17.43
N SER A 397 25.02 9.65 17.04
CA SER A 397 24.11 10.70 17.54
C SER A 397 23.82 10.64 19.03
N SER A 398 24.12 9.52 19.67
CA SER A 398 23.88 9.35 21.11
C SER A 398 25.14 9.03 21.92
N LEU A 399 26.27 8.67 21.28
CA LEU A 399 27.50 8.28 21.94
C LEU A 399 28.22 9.50 22.54
N LYS A 400 27.90 9.89 23.77
CA LYS A 400 28.66 10.93 24.49
C LYS A 400 30.01 10.34 24.90
N LYS A 401 31.11 10.93 24.40
CA LYS A 401 32.42 10.54 24.91
C LYS A 401 32.49 10.80 26.42
N LYS A 402 32.84 9.77 27.17
CA LYS A 402 33.12 9.87 28.60
C LYS A 402 34.35 10.76 28.85
#